data_bd791eb38643cf51241f82c3bc1a86b1
#
_entry.id   bd791eb38643cf51241f82c3bc1a86b1
#
_cell.length_a   1.000
_cell.length_b   1.000
_cell.length_c   1.000
_cell.angle_alpha   90.00
_cell.angle_beta   90.00
_cell.angle_gamma   90.00
#
_symmetry.space_group_name_H-M   'P 1'
#
loop_
_entity.id
_entity.type
_entity.pdbx_description
1 polymer ?
#
loop_
_entity_poly.entity_id
_entity_poly.type
_entity_poly.pdbx_seq_one_letter_code
_entity_poly.pdbx_strand_id
1 'polypeptide(L)'
;MHPPQFTNKALESVICPQSKAYFYVKDPKTLGLSAVVTKGSKRFLFRYRIAGRQRNMSLGAFPALKVADARRLALQHHRQVAFGIDPLEEKKQLKAMPRLETFFHEQYLPFIKLHKPSWHVDESLFRLHLAPIFGQKTFVEITPDMVIRYAAGKKASGFSAGMINQTLVLLGALFNRAHKWRLKNVPPARHLDIQYLKDPPKLNRYLSEEEHIKLFRELNRSKNHMLKFFIGFLLLTGARRNEAAQARWQDFDLENAVWTIPKTKSGQFRKLAIAEAVLDLLRVVKQFHDQHSLENPCDYVFGNLKTGRPYQNLYRSWNKARCAAGLRDFRLHDLRHSFASILVNNGVSIYEVQNLLGHASINTTKRYAHLAPKTLRKSAQVAADVYSLAKRGGVVNTPSDRPVQKL
;
A
#
# COMPACT_ATOMS: atom_id res chain seq x y z
N MET A 1 20.27 -50.34 -46.42
CA MET A 1 20.65 -48.93 -46.10
C MET A 1 20.79 -48.83 -44.58
N HIS A 2 21.96 -48.53 -44.05
CA HIS A 2 22.10 -48.25 -42.63
C HIS A 2 21.26 -47.05 -42.25
N PRO A 3 20.58 -47.07 -41.11
CA PRO A 3 19.81 -45.91 -40.63
C PRO A 3 20.76 -44.71 -40.50
N PRO A 4 20.34 -43.54 -40.92
CA PRO A 4 21.19 -42.36 -40.86
C PRO A 4 21.60 -42.08 -39.43
N GLN A 5 22.90 -41.79 -39.22
CA GLN A 5 23.41 -41.45 -37.88
C GLN A 5 22.72 -40.21 -37.33
N PHE A 6 22.39 -40.20 -36.02
CA PHE A 6 21.75 -39.07 -35.38
C PHE A 6 22.78 -38.02 -34.93
N THR A 7 23.36 -37.31 -35.92
CA THR A 7 24.35 -36.24 -35.75
C THR A 7 23.93 -34.99 -36.52
N ASN A 8 24.50 -33.84 -36.17
CA ASN A 8 24.17 -32.59 -36.91
C ASN A 8 24.53 -32.75 -38.41
N LYS A 9 25.76 -33.24 -38.73
CA LYS A 9 26.21 -33.44 -40.09
C LYS A 9 25.30 -34.39 -40.89
N ALA A 10 24.88 -35.50 -40.25
CA ALA A 10 23.98 -36.44 -40.90
C ALA A 10 22.58 -35.84 -41.11
N LEU A 11 22.06 -35.07 -40.12
CA LEU A 11 20.76 -34.42 -40.27
C LEU A 11 20.77 -33.28 -41.30
N GLU A 12 21.93 -32.64 -41.56
CA GLU A 12 22.06 -31.64 -42.62
C GLU A 12 21.86 -32.27 -44.01
N SER A 13 22.48 -33.42 -44.26
CA SER A 13 22.47 -34.10 -45.54
C SER A 13 21.20 -34.96 -45.79
N VAL A 14 20.45 -35.30 -44.77
CA VAL A 14 19.25 -36.13 -44.92
C VAL A 14 18.15 -35.39 -45.66
N ILE A 15 17.65 -35.96 -46.74
CA ILE A 15 16.57 -35.44 -47.58
C ILE A 15 15.34 -36.38 -47.46
N CYS A 16 14.13 -35.83 -47.39
CA CYS A 16 12.91 -36.59 -47.41
C CYS A 16 12.68 -37.24 -48.80
N PRO A 17 12.52 -38.57 -48.90
CA PRO A 17 12.22 -39.21 -50.17
C PRO A 17 10.95 -38.66 -50.82
N GLN A 18 10.92 -38.57 -52.13
CA GLN A 18 9.76 -38.02 -52.89
C GLN A 18 8.47 -38.83 -52.64
N SER A 19 8.62 -40.12 -52.38
CA SER A 19 7.51 -41.05 -52.09
C SER A 19 6.86 -40.87 -50.70
N LYS A 20 7.47 -40.05 -49.81
CA LYS A 20 6.99 -39.85 -48.43
C LYS A 20 6.73 -38.39 -48.13
N ALA A 21 5.65 -38.11 -47.39
CA ALA A 21 5.41 -36.76 -46.83
C ALA A 21 6.39 -36.42 -45.72
N TYR A 22 6.79 -37.40 -44.94
CA TYR A 22 7.77 -37.28 -43.84
C TYR A 22 8.31 -38.66 -43.46
N PHE A 23 9.45 -38.66 -42.73
CA PHE A 23 9.97 -39.85 -42.07
C PHE A 23 10.69 -39.49 -40.78
N TYR A 24 10.95 -40.50 -39.94
CA TYR A 24 11.61 -40.33 -38.67
C TYR A 24 13.03 -40.85 -38.68
N VAL A 25 13.98 -40.06 -38.21
CA VAL A 25 15.33 -40.51 -37.84
C VAL A 25 15.34 -40.62 -36.31
N LYS A 26 15.42 -41.83 -35.76
CA LYS A 26 15.43 -42.06 -34.32
C LYS A 26 16.80 -41.87 -33.72
N ASP A 27 16.91 -41.25 -32.55
CA ASP A 27 18.16 -41.18 -31.80
C ASP A 27 18.44 -42.51 -31.08
N PRO A 28 19.55 -43.22 -31.38
CA PRO A 28 19.85 -44.43 -30.66
C PRO A 28 20.29 -44.23 -29.19
N LYS A 29 20.72 -43.00 -28.84
CA LYS A 29 21.26 -42.65 -27.52
C LYS A 29 20.19 -42.13 -26.55
N THR A 30 19.06 -41.60 -27.05
CA THR A 30 18.04 -40.94 -26.22
C THR A 30 16.69 -41.54 -26.53
N LEU A 31 16.13 -42.29 -25.59
CA LEU A 31 14.82 -42.92 -25.75
C LEU A 31 13.75 -41.89 -26.07
N GLY A 32 12.91 -42.19 -27.06
CA GLY A 32 11.78 -41.30 -27.46
C GLY A 32 12.19 -40.09 -28.31
N LEU A 33 13.47 -39.75 -28.45
CA LEU A 33 13.92 -38.67 -29.32
C LEU A 33 14.00 -39.11 -30.76
N SER A 34 13.46 -38.30 -31.68
CA SER A 34 13.56 -38.49 -33.11
C SER A 34 13.60 -37.15 -33.85
N ALA A 35 14.14 -37.11 -35.04
CA ALA A 35 14.00 -36.00 -35.98
C ALA A 35 12.94 -36.38 -37.02
N VAL A 36 11.92 -35.53 -37.17
CA VAL A 36 10.95 -35.62 -38.27
C VAL A 36 11.48 -34.81 -39.42
N VAL A 37 11.69 -35.47 -40.56
CA VAL A 37 12.21 -34.86 -41.77
C VAL A 37 11.06 -34.79 -42.78
N THR A 38 10.74 -33.60 -43.24
CA THR A 38 9.76 -33.31 -44.30
C THR A 38 10.50 -32.76 -45.54
N LYS A 39 9.79 -32.47 -46.60
CA LYS A 39 10.38 -31.89 -47.83
C LYS A 39 11.02 -30.50 -47.59
N GLY A 40 10.49 -29.72 -46.62
CA GLY A 40 10.97 -28.35 -46.40
C GLY A 40 11.48 -28.07 -44.98
N SER A 41 11.39 -29.04 -44.05
CA SER A 41 11.80 -28.78 -42.65
C SER A 41 12.24 -30.04 -41.92
N LYS A 42 13.05 -29.82 -40.86
CA LYS A 42 13.47 -30.88 -39.95
C LYS A 42 13.18 -30.41 -38.53
N ARG A 43 12.48 -31.23 -37.74
CA ARG A 43 12.11 -30.88 -36.35
C ARG A 43 12.40 -32.02 -35.42
N PHE A 44 12.89 -31.72 -34.21
CA PHE A 44 13.04 -32.72 -33.16
C PHE A 44 11.70 -32.96 -32.49
N LEU A 45 11.39 -34.23 -32.29
CA LEU A 45 10.19 -34.74 -31.65
C LEU A 45 10.56 -35.64 -30.46
N PHE A 46 9.97 -35.42 -29.34
CA PHE A 46 10.05 -36.25 -28.15
C PHE A 46 8.76 -37.02 -27.96
N ARG A 47 8.84 -38.35 -27.99
CA ARG A 47 7.75 -39.30 -27.80
C ARG A 47 7.87 -39.92 -26.42
N TYR A 48 6.81 -39.89 -25.64
CA TYR A 48 6.75 -40.44 -24.29
C TYR A 48 5.39 -41.02 -23.99
N ARG A 49 5.29 -41.78 -22.88
CA ARG A 49 4.04 -42.38 -22.40
C ARG A 49 3.80 -41.90 -20.97
N ILE A 50 2.59 -41.42 -20.71
CA ILE A 50 2.17 -40.97 -19.37
C ILE A 50 0.70 -41.36 -19.15
N ALA A 51 0.37 -41.88 -17.95
CA ALA A 51 -0.98 -42.37 -17.62
C ALA A 51 -1.56 -43.30 -18.70
N GLY A 52 -0.76 -44.22 -19.24
CA GLY A 52 -1.18 -45.14 -20.31
C GLY A 52 -1.29 -44.59 -21.70
N ARG A 53 -1.18 -43.25 -21.89
CA ARG A 53 -1.34 -42.57 -23.20
C ARG A 53 0.02 -42.21 -23.81
N GLN A 54 0.17 -42.48 -25.11
CA GLN A 54 1.33 -42.01 -25.87
C GLN A 54 1.14 -40.56 -26.27
N ARG A 55 2.19 -39.73 -26.06
CA ARG A 55 2.23 -38.31 -26.40
C ARG A 55 3.45 -37.99 -27.25
N ASN A 56 3.32 -36.97 -28.11
CA ASN A 56 4.40 -36.48 -28.98
C ASN A 56 4.55 -34.97 -28.74
N MET A 57 5.78 -34.52 -28.41
CA MET A 57 6.10 -33.14 -28.17
C MET A 57 7.17 -32.65 -29.12
N SER A 58 6.95 -31.55 -29.83
CA SER A 58 7.97 -30.90 -30.62
C SER A 58 8.94 -30.12 -29.73
N LEU A 59 10.23 -30.42 -29.82
CA LEU A 59 11.29 -29.74 -29.08
C LEU A 59 11.82 -28.48 -29.76
N GLY A 60 11.87 -28.49 -31.10
CA GLY A 60 12.35 -27.36 -31.88
C GLY A 60 12.74 -27.76 -33.29
N ALA A 61 13.07 -26.78 -34.14
CA ALA A 61 13.49 -26.96 -35.52
C ALA A 61 15.00 -27.05 -35.61
N PHE A 62 15.49 -27.96 -36.49
CA PHE A 62 16.86 -27.99 -36.92
C PHE A 62 17.01 -27.03 -38.11
N PRO A 63 18.10 -26.25 -38.28
CA PRO A 63 19.35 -26.27 -37.51
C PRO A 63 19.39 -25.32 -36.29
N ALA A 64 18.30 -24.58 -35.98
CA ALA A 64 18.26 -23.66 -34.85
C ALA A 64 18.51 -24.38 -33.52
N LEU A 65 17.94 -25.60 -33.34
CA LEU A 65 18.26 -26.49 -32.25
C LEU A 65 19.26 -27.56 -32.75
N LYS A 66 20.37 -27.74 -32.04
CA LYS A 66 21.38 -28.77 -32.38
C LYS A 66 21.03 -30.10 -31.69
N VAL A 67 21.61 -31.22 -32.21
CA VAL A 67 21.36 -32.56 -31.67
C VAL A 67 21.67 -32.68 -30.17
N ALA A 68 22.78 -32.06 -29.72
CA ALA A 68 23.17 -32.09 -28.30
C ALA A 68 22.11 -31.43 -27.40
N ASP A 69 21.57 -30.29 -27.82
CA ASP A 69 20.53 -29.56 -27.08
C ASP A 69 19.20 -30.30 -27.10
N ALA A 70 18.84 -30.91 -28.23
CA ALA A 70 17.65 -31.76 -28.36
C ALA A 70 17.71 -32.95 -27.40
N ARG A 71 18.89 -33.59 -27.25
CA ARG A 71 19.12 -34.67 -26.27
C ARG A 71 18.95 -34.16 -24.81
N ARG A 72 19.54 -33.02 -24.50
CA ARG A 72 19.43 -32.40 -23.18
C ARG A 72 17.97 -32.09 -22.83
N LEU A 73 17.22 -31.50 -23.74
CA LEU A 73 15.79 -31.22 -23.54
C LEU A 73 14.97 -32.50 -23.40
N ALA A 74 15.22 -33.52 -24.23
CA ALA A 74 14.51 -34.78 -24.13
C ALA A 74 14.76 -35.47 -22.77
N LEU A 75 16.01 -35.45 -22.27
CA LEU A 75 16.35 -35.98 -20.96
C LEU A 75 15.66 -35.21 -19.82
N GLN A 76 15.57 -33.89 -19.92
CA GLN A 76 14.84 -33.06 -18.95
C GLN A 76 13.35 -33.43 -18.93
N HIS A 77 12.72 -33.58 -20.09
CA HIS A 77 11.33 -34.00 -20.18
C HIS A 77 11.11 -35.44 -19.73
N HIS A 78 12.08 -36.34 -19.93
CA HIS A 78 12.03 -37.68 -19.36
C HIS A 78 11.95 -37.67 -17.83
N ARG A 79 12.75 -36.82 -17.20
CA ARG A 79 12.69 -36.65 -15.73
C ARG A 79 11.30 -36.17 -15.29
N GLN A 80 10.72 -35.17 -15.97
CA GLN A 80 9.37 -34.70 -15.66
C GLN A 80 8.34 -35.83 -15.76
N VAL A 81 8.39 -36.61 -16.85
CA VAL A 81 7.49 -37.76 -17.04
C VAL A 81 7.66 -38.82 -15.94
N ALA A 82 8.90 -39.10 -15.53
CA ALA A 82 9.19 -40.03 -14.43
C ALA A 82 8.58 -39.57 -13.09
N PHE A 83 8.46 -38.27 -12.87
CA PHE A 83 7.76 -37.68 -11.71
C PHE A 83 6.25 -37.51 -11.94
N GLY A 84 5.68 -38.09 -12.99
CA GLY A 84 4.24 -38.01 -13.30
C GLY A 84 3.77 -36.67 -13.87
N ILE A 85 4.70 -35.79 -14.27
CA ILE A 85 4.40 -34.48 -14.86
C ILE A 85 4.35 -34.62 -16.38
N ASP A 86 3.23 -34.22 -17.02
CA ASP A 86 3.08 -34.19 -18.47
C ASP A 86 3.64 -32.89 -19.05
N PRO A 87 4.80 -32.89 -19.75
CA PRO A 87 5.41 -31.68 -20.26
C PRO A 87 4.57 -30.93 -21.30
N LEU A 88 3.75 -31.66 -22.06
CA LEU A 88 2.86 -31.08 -23.05
C LEU A 88 1.69 -30.34 -22.40
N GLU A 89 1.13 -30.92 -21.36
CA GLU A 89 0.03 -30.33 -20.59
C GLU A 89 0.54 -29.12 -19.79
N GLU A 90 1.73 -29.21 -19.20
CA GLU A 90 2.38 -28.08 -18.53
C GLU A 90 2.58 -26.90 -19.49
N LYS A 91 3.12 -27.18 -20.69
CA LYS A 91 3.28 -26.15 -21.73
C LYS A 91 1.97 -25.53 -22.16
N LYS A 92 0.91 -26.33 -22.27
CA LYS A 92 -0.44 -25.85 -22.60
C LYS A 92 -1.01 -24.97 -21.50
N GLN A 93 -0.83 -25.38 -20.25
CA GLN A 93 -1.27 -24.59 -19.08
C GLN A 93 -0.54 -23.25 -18.96
N LEU A 94 0.77 -23.23 -19.23
CA LEU A 94 1.55 -22.00 -19.27
C LEU A 94 1.05 -21.04 -20.38
N LYS A 95 0.70 -21.60 -21.56
CA LYS A 95 0.12 -20.79 -22.65
C LYS A 95 -1.28 -20.28 -22.36
N ALA A 96 -2.06 -21.04 -21.59
CA ALA A 96 -3.42 -20.69 -21.20
C ALA A 96 -3.46 -19.73 -19.98
N MET A 97 -2.31 -19.47 -19.36
CA MET A 97 -2.24 -18.57 -18.21
C MET A 97 -2.62 -17.15 -18.64
N PRO A 98 -3.55 -16.48 -17.94
CA PRO A 98 -3.91 -15.13 -18.28
C PRO A 98 -2.74 -14.16 -18.10
N ARG A 99 -2.71 -13.13 -18.92
CA ARG A 99 -1.81 -11.99 -18.71
C ARG A 99 -2.25 -11.24 -17.46
N LEU A 100 -1.31 -10.54 -16.84
CA LEU A 100 -1.59 -9.81 -15.60
C LEU A 100 -2.72 -8.77 -15.79
N GLU A 101 -2.77 -8.13 -16.95
CA GLU A 101 -3.81 -7.15 -17.30
C GLU A 101 -5.19 -7.80 -17.43
N THR A 102 -5.28 -8.93 -18.14
CA THR A 102 -6.51 -9.71 -18.27
C THR A 102 -7.01 -10.15 -16.89
N PHE A 103 -6.13 -10.72 -16.06
CA PHE A 103 -6.48 -11.10 -14.70
C PHE A 103 -6.94 -9.92 -13.86
N PHE A 104 -6.26 -8.76 -13.97
CA PHE A 104 -6.63 -7.56 -13.24
C PHE A 104 -8.04 -7.11 -13.59
N HIS A 105 -8.36 -6.95 -14.86
CA HIS A 105 -9.64 -6.39 -15.31
C HIS A 105 -10.81 -7.37 -15.19
N GLU A 106 -10.60 -8.64 -15.49
CA GLU A 106 -11.67 -9.64 -15.55
C GLU A 106 -11.97 -10.28 -14.20
N GLN A 107 -10.98 -10.38 -13.31
CA GLN A 107 -11.14 -11.09 -12.04
C GLN A 107 -10.88 -10.21 -10.81
N TYR A 108 -9.73 -9.56 -10.74
CA TYR A 108 -9.34 -8.82 -9.55
C TYR A 108 -10.17 -7.55 -9.34
N LEU A 109 -10.34 -6.73 -10.37
CA LEU A 109 -11.06 -5.45 -10.29
C LEU A 109 -12.55 -5.64 -9.91
N PRO A 110 -13.32 -6.56 -10.51
CA PRO A 110 -14.68 -6.83 -10.06
C PRO A 110 -14.74 -7.26 -8.58
N PHE A 111 -13.81 -8.10 -8.16
CA PHE A 111 -13.73 -8.54 -6.77
C PHE A 111 -13.48 -7.38 -5.81
N ILE A 112 -12.49 -6.52 -6.07
CA ILE A 112 -12.17 -5.42 -5.15
C ILE A 112 -13.25 -4.32 -5.13
N LYS A 113 -14.00 -4.13 -6.21
CA LYS A 113 -15.16 -3.23 -6.24
C LYS A 113 -16.20 -3.59 -5.18
N LEU A 114 -16.40 -4.87 -4.90
CA LEU A 114 -17.32 -5.35 -3.87
C LEU A 114 -16.74 -5.26 -2.45
N HIS A 115 -15.40 -5.38 -2.30
CA HIS A 115 -14.79 -5.59 -0.99
C HIS A 115 -13.93 -4.41 -0.49
N LYS A 116 -13.60 -3.45 -1.35
CA LYS A 116 -12.66 -2.36 -1.04
C LYS A 116 -13.20 -1.02 -1.50
N PRO A 117 -13.69 -0.14 -0.61
CA PRO A 117 -14.20 1.18 -1.00
C PRO A 117 -13.20 2.04 -1.81
N SER A 118 -11.91 1.82 -1.60
CA SER A 118 -10.83 2.53 -2.31
C SER A 118 -10.31 1.79 -3.55
N TRP A 119 -11.12 0.93 -4.19
CA TRP A 119 -10.73 0.15 -5.38
C TRP A 119 -10.16 1.01 -6.52
N HIS A 120 -10.65 2.25 -6.67
CA HIS A 120 -10.19 3.20 -7.69
C HIS A 120 -8.71 3.58 -7.55
N VAL A 121 -8.14 3.47 -6.33
CA VAL A 121 -6.70 3.69 -6.10
C VAL A 121 -5.91 2.54 -6.72
N ASP A 122 -6.33 1.29 -6.50
CA ASP A 122 -5.67 0.11 -7.07
C ASP A 122 -5.76 0.13 -8.61
N GLU A 123 -6.95 0.51 -9.15
CA GLU A 123 -7.14 0.66 -10.60
C GLU A 123 -6.18 1.71 -11.17
N SER A 124 -6.08 2.86 -10.53
CA SER A 124 -5.20 3.94 -10.95
C SER A 124 -3.72 3.53 -10.90
N LEU A 125 -3.29 2.88 -9.79
CA LEU A 125 -1.94 2.37 -9.62
C LEU A 125 -1.60 1.31 -10.67
N PHE A 126 -2.54 0.40 -10.94
CA PHE A 126 -2.35 -0.62 -11.96
C PHE A 126 -2.19 0.01 -13.34
N ARG A 127 -3.16 0.81 -13.77
CA ARG A 127 -3.20 1.43 -15.10
C ARG A 127 -1.98 2.32 -15.37
N LEU A 128 -1.58 3.16 -14.40
CA LEU A 128 -0.51 4.14 -14.59
C LEU A 128 0.90 3.58 -14.37
N HIS A 129 1.04 2.54 -13.54
CA HIS A 129 2.36 2.11 -13.09
C HIS A 129 2.68 0.65 -13.39
N LEU A 130 1.74 -0.28 -13.26
CA LEU A 130 2.00 -1.71 -13.44
C LEU A 130 1.70 -2.20 -14.85
N ALA A 131 0.57 -1.82 -15.43
CA ALA A 131 0.15 -2.28 -16.76
C ALA A 131 1.18 -1.98 -17.86
N PRO A 132 1.83 -0.80 -17.91
CA PRO A 132 2.81 -0.52 -18.98
C PRO A 132 4.02 -1.45 -18.97
N ILE A 133 4.35 -2.08 -17.84
CA ILE A 133 5.57 -2.90 -17.69
C ILE A 133 5.23 -4.38 -17.54
N PHE A 134 4.19 -4.70 -16.77
CA PHE A 134 3.82 -6.05 -16.42
C PHE A 134 2.51 -6.54 -17.06
N GLY A 135 1.69 -5.64 -17.61
CA GLY A 135 0.32 -5.96 -18.07
C GLY A 135 0.27 -7.09 -19.08
N GLN A 136 1.17 -7.08 -20.08
CA GLN A 136 1.23 -8.08 -21.14
C GLN A 136 1.96 -9.38 -20.76
N LYS A 137 2.50 -9.46 -19.53
CA LYS A 137 3.20 -10.63 -19.01
C LYS A 137 2.27 -11.56 -18.24
N THR A 138 2.54 -12.84 -18.30
CA THR A 138 1.94 -13.83 -17.42
C THR A 138 2.62 -13.81 -16.04
N PHE A 139 2.00 -14.41 -15.04
CA PHE A 139 2.56 -14.44 -13.68
C PHE A 139 3.93 -15.09 -13.58
N VAL A 140 4.22 -16.11 -14.40
CA VAL A 140 5.53 -16.79 -14.41
C VAL A 140 6.62 -16.01 -15.11
N GLU A 141 6.27 -15.11 -16.03
CA GLU A 141 7.22 -14.24 -16.72
C GLU A 141 7.68 -13.07 -15.88
N ILE A 142 6.98 -12.76 -14.78
CA ILE A 142 7.34 -11.66 -13.88
C ILE A 142 8.35 -12.21 -12.85
N THR A 143 9.62 -11.85 -13.04
CA THR A 143 10.74 -12.32 -12.22
C THR A 143 11.13 -11.31 -11.14
N PRO A 144 11.83 -11.72 -10.07
CA PRO A 144 12.38 -10.82 -9.05
C PRO A 144 13.23 -9.69 -9.63
N ASP A 145 14.10 -10.02 -10.59
CA ASP A 145 14.96 -9.04 -11.28
C ASP A 145 14.16 -7.95 -12.00
N MET A 146 13.04 -8.31 -12.63
CA MET A 146 12.14 -7.32 -13.22
C MET A 146 11.51 -6.39 -12.20
N VAL A 147 11.15 -6.90 -11.03
CA VAL A 147 10.59 -6.11 -9.91
C VAL A 147 11.64 -5.13 -9.37
N ILE A 148 12.89 -5.59 -9.22
CA ILE A 148 14.01 -4.74 -8.78
C ILE A 148 14.25 -3.62 -9.81
N ARG A 149 14.35 -3.96 -11.12
CA ARG A 149 14.52 -2.97 -12.19
C ARG A 149 13.37 -1.98 -12.27
N TYR A 150 12.14 -2.44 -12.08
CA TYR A 150 10.97 -1.57 -11.99
C TYR A 150 11.11 -0.55 -10.86
N ALA A 151 11.42 -0.99 -9.64
CA ALA A 151 11.57 -0.11 -8.48
C ALA A 151 12.71 0.90 -8.67
N ALA A 152 13.86 0.46 -9.19
CA ALA A 152 15.00 1.30 -9.49
C ALA A 152 14.67 2.36 -10.57
N GLY A 153 14.00 1.96 -11.65
CA GLY A 153 13.59 2.88 -12.73
C GLY A 153 12.59 3.93 -12.24
N LYS A 154 11.60 3.54 -11.42
CA LYS A 154 10.66 4.50 -10.81
C LYS A 154 11.36 5.47 -9.87
N LYS A 155 12.34 4.99 -9.08
CA LYS A 155 13.14 5.86 -8.20
C LYS A 155 13.98 6.85 -9.00
N ALA A 156 14.63 6.41 -10.06
CA ALA A 156 15.39 7.26 -10.97
C ALA A 156 14.51 8.32 -11.66
N SER A 157 13.25 7.99 -11.92
CA SER A 157 12.24 8.93 -12.46
C SER A 157 11.64 9.89 -11.40
N GLY A 158 12.19 9.93 -10.17
CA GLY A 158 11.78 10.87 -9.12
C GLY A 158 10.54 10.48 -8.31
N PHE A 159 10.02 9.24 -8.47
CA PHE A 159 8.90 8.79 -7.64
C PHE A 159 9.34 8.56 -6.18
N SER A 160 8.47 8.93 -5.22
CA SER A 160 8.71 8.69 -3.80
C SER A 160 8.73 7.19 -3.48
N ALA A 161 9.51 6.79 -2.45
CA ALA A 161 9.54 5.41 -1.96
C ALA A 161 8.12 4.92 -1.56
N GLY A 162 7.32 5.79 -0.93
CA GLY A 162 5.92 5.46 -0.59
C GLY A 162 5.05 5.11 -1.80
N MET A 163 5.18 5.85 -2.91
CA MET A 163 4.45 5.55 -4.16
C MET A 163 4.91 4.22 -4.76
N ILE A 164 6.23 4.01 -4.83
CA ILE A 164 6.81 2.76 -5.36
C ILE A 164 6.34 1.58 -4.51
N ASN A 165 6.41 1.70 -3.18
CA ASN A 165 5.95 0.65 -2.27
C ASN A 165 4.46 0.33 -2.45
N GLN A 166 3.59 1.31 -2.67
CA GLN A 166 2.17 1.07 -2.94
C GLN A 166 1.97 0.23 -4.22
N THR A 167 2.73 0.48 -5.27
CA THR A 167 2.65 -0.32 -6.50
C THR A 167 3.17 -1.74 -6.29
N LEU A 168 4.24 -1.91 -5.51
CA LEU A 168 4.78 -3.23 -5.15
C LEU A 168 3.81 -4.03 -4.26
N VAL A 169 3.14 -3.37 -3.31
CA VAL A 169 2.08 -3.97 -2.50
C VAL A 169 0.93 -4.45 -3.37
N LEU A 170 0.52 -3.65 -4.36
CA LEU A 170 -0.53 -4.06 -5.30
C LEU A 170 -0.08 -5.26 -6.14
N LEU A 171 1.15 -5.25 -6.67
CA LEU A 171 1.69 -6.38 -7.43
C LEU A 171 1.68 -7.67 -6.60
N GLY A 172 2.18 -7.61 -5.35
CA GLY A 172 2.14 -8.74 -4.41
C GLY A 172 0.71 -9.20 -4.10
N ALA A 173 -0.24 -8.26 -3.98
CA ALA A 173 -1.65 -8.58 -3.75
C ALA A 173 -2.28 -9.33 -4.93
N LEU A 174 -1.92 -8.97 -6.17
CA LEU A 174 -2.38 -9.68 -7.38
C LEU A 174 -1.89 -11.13 -7.39
N PHE A 175 -0.60 -11.36 -7.12
CA PHE A 175 -0.03 -12.71 -7.02
C PHE A 175 -0.68 -13.54 -5.91
N ASN A 176 -0.82 -12.98 -4.71
CA ASN A 176 -1.46 -13.65 -3.59
C ASN A 176 -2.93 -13.99 -3.90
N ARG A 177 -3.64 -13.12 -4.58
CA ARG A 177 -5.04 -13.35 -4.95
C ARG A 177 -5.17 -14.44 -6.00
N ALA A 178 -4.37 -14.38 -7.06
CA ALA A 178 -4.34 -15.40 -8.11
C ALA A 178 -3.97 -16.79 -7.54
N HIS A 179 -2.99 -16.84 -6.64
CA HIS A 179 -2.59 -18.05 -5.94
C HIS A 179 -3.72 -18.58 -5.03
N LYS A 180 -4.38 -17.71 -4.25
CA LYS A 180 -5.51 -18.07 -3.39
C LYS A 180 -6.71 -18.59 -4.20
N TRP A 181 -6.93 -18.05 -5.38
CA TRP A 181 -7.97 -18.53 -6.31
C TRP A 181 -7.54 -19.76 -7.08
N ARG A 182 -6.38 -20.34 -6.75
CA ARG A 182 -5.85 -21.56 -7.33
C ARG A 182 -5.69 -21.50 -8.86
N LEU A 183 -5.31 -20.32 -9.39
CA LEU A 183 -4.89 -20.28 -10.79
C LEU A 183 -3.67 -21.19 -10.94
N LYS A 184 -3.75 -22.13 -11.91
CA LYS A 184 -2.70 -23.12 -12.13
C LYS A 184 -1.37 -22.45 -12.44
N ASN A 185 -0.30 -22.97 -11.84
CA ASN A 185 1.09 -22.54 -12.06
C ASN A 185 1.42 -21.09 -11.68
N VAL A 186 0.54 -20.36 -10.96
CA VAL A 186 0.87 -19.04 -10.43
C VAL A 186 1.80 -19.19 -9.22
N PRO A 187 3.01 -18.63 -9.26
CA PRO A 187 3.90 -18.66 -8.11
C PRO A 187 3.32 -17.79 -6.98
N PRO A 188 3.60 -18.12 -5.71
CA PRO A 188 3.21 -17.27 -4.59
C PRO A 188 3.94 -15.93 -4.64
N ALA A 189 3.36 -14.87 -4.04
CA ALA A 189 3.94 -13.52 -4.07
C ALA A 189 5.38 -13.44 -3.49
N ARG A 190 5.75 -14.35 -2.57
CA ARG A 190 7.13 -14.47 -2.05
C ARG A 190 8.16 -14.74 -3.13
N HIS A 191 7.75 -15.33 -4.26
CA HIS A 191 8.62 -15.55 -5.42
C HIS A 191 9.14 -14.26 -6.05
N LEU A 192 8.42 -13.13 -5.88
CA LEU A 192 8.82 -11.83 -6.41
C LEU A 192 9.95 -11.17 -5.62
N ASP A 193 10.28 -11.68 -4.43
CA ASP A 193 11.28 -11.13 -3.51
C ASP A 193 11.19 -9.61 -3.36
N ILE A 194 9.99 -9.12 -3.07
CA ILE A 194 9.72 -7.69 -3.00
C ILE A 194 10.46 -7.06 -1.83
N GLN A 195 11.43 -6.20 -2.14
CA GLN A 195 12.13 -5.36 -1.18
C GLN A 195 11.51 -3.97 -1.15
N TYR A 196 10.91 -3.59 -0.01
CA TYR A 196 10.32 -2.28 0.15
C TYR A 196 11.37 -1.22 0.40
N LEU A 197 11.25 -0.10 -0.29
CA LEU A 197 12.15 1.04 -0.13
C LEU A 197 11.88 1.74 1.21
N LYS A 198 12.93 2.12 1.92
CA LYS A 198 12.81 2.93 3.13
C LYS A 198 12.60 4.39 2.73
N ASP A 199 11.52 5.00 3.22
CA ASP A 199 11.38 6.45 3.18
C ASP A 199 12.32 7.06 4.25
N PRO A 200 12.92 8.22 3.98
CA PRO A 200 13.57 8.97 5.05
C PRO A 200 12.54 9.27 6.15
N PRO A 201 12.96 9.32 7.42
CA PRO A 201 12.07 9.62 8.52
C PRO A 201 11.38 10.95 8.24
N LYS A 202 10.04 10.93 8.16
CA LYS A 202 9.26 12.16 8.00
C LYS A 202 9.33 12.92 9.30
N LEU A 203 9.99 14.09 9.28
CA LEU A 203 9.96 15.02 10.39
C LEU A 203 8.48 15.34 10.70
N ASN A 204 8.10 15.19 11.97
CA ASN A 204 6.78 15.60 12.44
C ASN A 204 6.72 17.13 12.36
N ARG A 205 6.06 17.65 11.34
CA ARG A 205 5.89 19.10 11.12
C ARG A 205 4.66 19.55 11.90
N TYR A 206 4.85 20.52 12.79
CA TYR A 206 3.78 21.22 13.51
C TYR A 206 4.03 22.72 13.46
N LEU A 207 2.99 23.53 13.65
CA LEU A 207 3.09 24.98 13.58
C LEU A 207 3.72 25.55 14.86
N SER A 208 4.63 26.51 14.70
CA SER A 208 5.04 27.41 15.78
C SER A 208 3.96 28.46 16.06
N GLU A 209 4.05 29.18 17.17
CA GLU A 209 3.14 30.28 17.47
C GLU A 209 3.15 31.37 16.39
N GLU A 210 4.33 31.76 15.94
CA GLU A 210 4.49 32.72 14.86
C GLU A 210 3.85 32.25 13.53
N GLU A 211 3.99 30.96 13.23
CA GLU A 211 3.41 30.35 12.05
C GLU A 211 1.87 30.31 12.11
N HIS A 212 1.31 30.08 13.32
CA HIS A 212 -0.12 30.20 13.55
C HIS A 212 -0.61 31.61 13.20
N ILE A 213 0.06 32.64 13.74
CA ILE A 213 -0.32 34.04 13.50
C ILE A 213 -0.26 34.36 12.00
N LYS A 214 0.83 33.99 11.32
CA LYS A 214 0.98 34.20 9.86
C LYS A 214 -0.11 33.47 9.07
N LEU A 215 -0.38 32.21 9.41
CA LEU A 215 -1.40 31.42 8.75
C LEU A 215 -2.79 32.05 8.90
N PHE A 216 -3.20 32.41 10.12
CA PHE A 216 -4.53 33.00 10.36
C PHE A 216 -4.69 34.37 9.72
N ARG A 217 -3.64 35.18 9.61
CA ARG A 217 -3.64 36.42 8.84
C ARG A 217 -4.01 36.17 7.38
N GLU A 218 -3.40 35.18 6.75
CA GLU A 218 -3.67 34.86 5.34
C GLU A 218 -5.02 34.14 5.14
N LEU A 219 -5.48 33.36 6.12
CA LEU A 219 -6.81 32.77 6.11
C LEU A 219 -7.91 33.85 6.15
N ASN A 220 -7.73 34.91 6.95
CA ASN A 220 -8.66 36.03 7.01
C ASN A 220 -8.71 36.84 5.71
N ARG A 221 -7.62 36.88 4.91
CA ARG A 221 -7.57 37.49 3.59
C ARG A 221 -8.14 36.63 2.46
N SER A 222 -8.48 35.39 2.77
CA SER A 222 -8.97 34.43 1.78
C SER A 222 -10.36 34.86 1.26
N LYS A 223 -10.55 34.84 -0.07
CA LYS A 223 -11.88 35.01 -0.69
C LYS A 223 -12.87 33.91 -0.31
N ASN A 224 -12.38 32.75 0.16
CA ASN A 224 -13.21 31.69 0.69
C ASN A 224 -13.34 31.87 2.20
N HIS A 225 -14.39 32.55 2.63
CA HIS A 225 -14.65 32.86 4.04
C HIS A 225 -14.82 31.61 4.91
N MET A 226 -15.28 30.49 4.34
CA MET A 226 -15.43 29.23 5.08
C MET A 226 -14.08 28.59 5.40
N LEU A 227 -13.02 28.89 4.64
CA LEU A 227 -11.71 28.26 4.83
C LEU A 227 -11.14 28.50 6.23
N LYS A 228 -11.23 29.72 6.77
CA LYS A 228 -10.69 30.05 8.10
C LYS A 228 -11.38 29.25 9.20
N PHE A 229 -12.68 29.07 9.11
CA PHE A 229 -13.46 28.30 10.06
C PHE A 229 -13.12 26.80 9.98
N PHE A 230 -13.01 26.27 8.77
CA PHE A 230 -12.63 24.89 8.54
C PHE A 230 -11.23 24.58 9.08
N ILE A 231 -10.25 25.44 8.83
CA ILE A 231 -8.88 25.28 9.34
C ILE A 231 -8.83 25.44 10.86
N GLY A 232 -9.55 26.43 11.41
CA GLY A 232 -9.68 26.60 12.86
C GLY A 232 -10.27 25.36 13.55
N PHE A 233 -11.33 24.82 12.97
CA PHE A 233 -11.96 23.60 13.49
C PHE A 233 -11.00 22.41 13.48
N LEU A 234 -10.22 22.21 12.40
CA LEU A 234 -9.22 21.14 12.34
C LEU A 234 -8.12 21.32 13.39
N LEU A 235 -7.69 22.55 13.65
CA LEU A 235 -6.68 22.87 14.66
C LEU A 235 -7.20 22.67 16.09
N LEU A 236 -8.46 22.99 16.34
CA LEU A 236 -9.08 22.89 17.67
C LEU A 236 -9.52 21.46 18.02
N THR A 237 -9.78 20.61 17.03
CA THR A 237 -10.32 19.26 17.26
C THR A 237 -9.34 18.14 16.90
N GLY A 238 -8.33 18.44 16.10
CA GLY A 238 -7.45 17.42 15.52
C GLY A 238 -8.17 16.41 14.62
N ALA A 239 -9.38 16.72 14.15
CA ALA A 239 -10.19 15.83 13.32
C ALA A 239 -9.51 15.52 11.97
N ARG A 240 -9.89 14.38 11.36
CA ARG A 240 -9.45 14.11 9.98
C ARG A 240 -10.19 15.07 9.03
N ARG A 241 -9.51 15.51 7.98
CA ARG A 241 -10.08 16.42 6.97
C ARG A 241 -11.47 16.00 6.50
N ASN A 242 -11.64 14.72 6.19
CA ASN A 242 -12.92 14.21 5.67
C ASN A 242 -14.00 14.12 6.76
N GLU A 243 -13.63 13.87 8.02
CA GLU A 243 -14.55 13.91 9.16
C GLU A 243 -15.12 15.32 9.31
N ALA A 244 -14.25 16.34 9.34
CA ALA A 244 -14.68 17.74 9.42
C ALA A 244 -15.48 18.20 8.18
N ALA A 245 -15.05 17.79 6.96
CA ALA A 245 -15.74 18.16 5.73
C ALA A 245 -17.16 17.58 5.63
N GLN A 246 -17.43 16.45 6.26
CA GLN A 246 -18.71 15.76 6.29
C GLN A 246 -19.54 16.06 7.55
N ALA A 247 -19.03 16.89 8.47
CA ALA A 247 -19.70 17.23 9.71
C ALA A 247 -21.03 17.94 9.43
N ARG A 248 -22.11 17.47 10.02
CA ARG A 248 -23.44 18.04 9.92
C ARG A 248 -23.84 18.68 11.24
N TRP A 249 -24.73 19.65 11.20
CA TRP A 249 -25.24 20.30 12.41
C TRP A 249 -25.87 19.31 13.39
N GLN A 250 -26.62 18.35 12.91
CA GLN A 250 -27.23 17.30 13.72
C GLN A 250 -26.24 16.37 14.46
N ASP A 251 -24.96 16.38 14.05
CA ASP A 251 -23.92 15.54 14.68
C ASP A 251 -23.38 16.18 15.97
N PHE A 252 -23.75 17.43 16.27
CA PHE A 252 -23.28 18.20 17.42
C PHE A 252 -24.35 18.31 18.53
N ASP A 253 -23.99 17.84 19.69
CA ASP A 253 -24.69 18.14 20.95
C ASP A 253 -24.01 19.36 21.58
N LEU A 254 -24.57 20.54 21.33
CA LEU A 254 -23.96 21.80 21.75
C LEU A 254 -24.11 22.02 23.26
N GLU A 255 -25.13 21.43 23.93
CA GLU A 255 -25.36 21.54 25.36
C GLU A 255 -24.32 20.73 26.14
N ASN A 256 -24.05 19.49 25.71
CA ASN A 256 -23.08 18.61 26.35
C ASN A 256 -21.67 18.77 25.75
N ALA A 257 -21.46 19.68 24.80
CA ALA A 257 -20.19 19.91 24.11
C ALA A 257 -19.58 18.63 23.51
N VAL A 258 -20.40 17.85 22.78
CA VAL A 258 -20.00 16.58 22.16
C VAL A 258 -20.27 16.62 20.67
N TRP A 259 -19.27 16.23 19.89
CA TRP A 259 -19.42 15.94 18.47
C TRP A 259 -19.42 14.43 18.23
N THR A 260 -20.51 13.90 17.67
CA THR A 260 -20.65 12.51 17.26
C THR A 260 -20.25 12.35 15.81
N ILE A 261 -19.12 11.68 15.54
CA ILE A 261 -18.63 11.41 14.19
C ILE A 261 -19.22 10.08 13.71
N PRO A 262 -20.20 10.09 12.78
CA PRO A 262 -21.06 8.93 12.51
C PRO A 262 -20.34 7.79 11.78
N LYS A 263 -19.29 8.09 11.01
CA LYS A 263 -18.50 7.08 10.28
C LYS A 263 -17.03 7.42 10.29
N THR A 264 -16.25 6.59 10.99
CA THR A 264 -14.79 6.66 10.91
C THR A 264 -14.28 5.72 9.79
N LYS A 265 -13.00 5.81 9.48
CA LYS A 265 -12.34 4.89 8.53
C LYS A 265 -12.47 3.40 8.93
N SER A 266 -12.66 3.12 10.21
CA SER A 266 -12.90 1.77 10.77
C SER A 266 -14.37 1.33 10.75
N GLY A 267 -15.28 2.18 10.26
CA GLY A 267 -16.72 1.89 10.20
C GLY A 267 -17.48 2.12 11.51
N GLN A 268 -16.79 2.49 12.60
CA GLN A 268 -17.40 2.77 13.91
C GLN A 268 -17.64 4.28 14.09
N PHE A 269 -18.71 4.64 14.79
CA PHE A 269 -18.91 6.01 15.27
C PHE A 269 -17.96 6.32 16.43
N ARG A 270 -17.62 7.58 16.63
CA ARG A 270 -16.92 8.04 17.84
C ARG A 270 -17.49 9.36 18.34
N LYS A 271 -17.51 9.53 19.65
CA LYS A 271 -17.84 10.79 20.32
C LYS A 271 -16.54 11.53 20.65
N LEU A 272 -16.50 12.82 20.35
CA LEU A 272 -15.40 13.71 20.65
C LEU A 272 -15.91 14.85 21.52
N ALA A 273 -15.36 14.98 22.73
CA ALA A 273 -15.58 16.16 23.57
C ALA A 273 -14.94 17.36 22.89
N ILE A 274 -15.66 18.46 22.76
CA ILE A 274 -15.20 19.70 22.12
C ILE A 274 -15.05 20.82 23.15
N ALA A 275 -14.00 21.61 22.99
CA ALA A 275 -13.72 22.74 23.87
C ALA A 275 -14.66 23.91 23.56
N GLU A 276 -14.82 24.85 24.52
CA GLU A 276 -15.65 26.08 24.36
C GLU A 276 -15.28 26.86 23.11
N ALA A 277 -13.99 26.98 22.77
CA ALA A 277 -13.54 27.64 21.55
C ALA A 277 -14.10 27.01 20.26
N VAL A 278 -14.43 25.69 20.27
CA VAL A 278 -15.10 25.03 19.14
C VAL A 278 -16.56 25.43 19.09
N LEU A 279 -17.23 25.52 20.25
CA LEU A 279 -18.62 25.96 20.33
C LEU A 279 -18.77 27.40 19.81
N ASP A 280 -17.86 28.31 20.21
CA ASP A 280 -17.82 29.68 19.72
C ASP A 280 -17.61 29.74 18.20
N LEU A 281 -16.67 28.93 17.68
CA LEU A 281 -16.47 28.83 16.23
C LEU A 281 -17.74 28.34 15.53
N LEU A 282 -18.44 27.34 16.08
CA LEU A 282 -19.68 26.82 15.52
C LEU A 282 -20.81 27.87 15.54
N ARG A 283 -20.93 28.65 16.62
CA ARG A 283 -21.88 29.78 16.72
C ARG A 283 -21.64 30.83 15.59
N VAL A 284 -20.37 31.19 15.39
CA VAL A 284 -19.99 32.13 14.31
C VAL A 284 -20.27 31.54 12.92
N VAL A 285 -19.99 30.27 12.71
CA VAL A 285 -20.32 29.57 11.45
C VAL A 285 -21.82 29.52 11.23
N LYS A 286 -22.61 29.29 12.27
CA LYS A 286 -24.08 29.29 12.19
C LYS A 286 -24.62 30.66 11.78
N GLN A 287 -24.15 31.70 12.44
CA GLN A 287 -24.51 33.12 12.07
C GLN A 287 -24.11 33.42 10.61
N PHE A 288 -22.93 32.95 10.17
CA PHE A 288 -22.52 33.12 8.77
C PHE A 288 -23.46 32.40 7.80
N HIS A 289 -23.93 31.20 8.15
CA HIS A 289 -24.93 30.48 7.33
C HIS A 289 -26.25 31.24 7.29
N ASP A 290 -26.76 31.71 8.42
CA ASP A 290 -28.04 32.43 8.52
C ASP A 290 -28.05 33.72 7.71
N GLN A 291 -26.90 34.38 7.61
CA GLN A 291 -26.74 35.63 6.82
C GLN A 291 -26.58 35.39 5.31
N HIS A 292 -26.12 34.22 4.88
CA HIS A 292 -25.72 33.96 3.48
C HIS A 292 -26.47 32.82 2.80
N SER A 293 -27.34 32.08 3.51
CA SER A 293 -28.20 31.04 2.93
C SER A 293 -29.37 31.70 2.17
N LEU A 294 -29.46 31.42 0.86
CA LEU A 294 -30.44 32.09 0.00
C LEU A 294 -31.82 31.42 0.04
N GLU A 295 -31.96 30.10 0.10
CA GLU A 295 -33.26 29.44 -0.01
C GLU A 295 -33.38 28.10 0.77
N ASN A 296 -32.29 27.40 1.04
CA ASN A 296 -32.30 26.15 1.77
C ASN A 296 -31.21 26.09 2.85
N PRO A 297 -31.53 25.64 4.06
CA PRO A 297 -30.52 25.46 5.09
C PRO A 297 -29.49 24.41 4.65
N CYS A 298 -28.22 24.73 4.82
CA CYS A 298 -27.14 23.77 4.54
C CYS A 298 -26.93 22.85 5.74
N ASP A 299 -27.19 21.56 5.60
CA ASP A 299 -27.00 20.57 6.66
C ASP A 299 -25.56 20.48 7.15
N TYR A 300 -24.59 20.77 6.31
CA TYR A 300 -23.17 20.66 6.61
C TYR A 300 -22.63 21.91 7.29
N VAL A 301 -21.89 21.74 8.38
CA VAL A 301 -21.24 22.85 9.10
C VAL A 301 -20.29 23.61 8.17
N PHE A 302 -19.49 22.91 7.39
CA PHE A 302 -18.56 23.48 6.40
C PHE A 302 -19.05 23.18 4.99
N GLY A 303 -20.27 23.60 4.68
CA GLY A 303 -20.90 23.39 3.39
C GLY A 303 -20.74 24.57 2.43
N ASN A 304 -20.88 24.31 1.16
CA ASN A 304 -21.04 25.35 0.14
C ASN A 304 -22.50 25.81 0.13
N LEU A 305 -22.77 27.01 0.61
CA LEU A 305 -24.12 27.58 0.76
C LEU A 305 -24.90 27.70 -0.55
N LYS A 306 -24.20 27.75 -1.68
CA LYS A 306 -24.84 27.78 -3.00
C LYS A 306 -25.34 26.42 -3.47
N THR A 307 -24.69 25.33 -3.04
CA THR A 307 -24.99 23.98 -3.53
C THR A 307 -25.56 23.04 -2.46
N GLY A 308 -25.59 23.48 -1.19
CA GLY A 308 -26.00 22.67 -0.06
C GLY A 308 -25.10 21.44 0.22
N ARG A 309 -23.95 21.33 -0.47
CA ARG A 309 -23.05 20.16 -0.40
C ARG A 309 -21.77 20.47 0.37
N PRO A 310 -21.09 19.47 0.92
CA PRO A 310 -19.77 19.67 1.52
C PRO A 310 -18.81 20.33 0.52
N TYR A 311 -17.93 21.19 1.00
CA TYR A 311 -16.87 21.72 0.17
C TYR A 311 -15.94 20.58 -0.28
N GLN A 312 -16.00 20.19 -1.55
CA GLN A 312 -15.17 19.13 -2.11
C GLN A 312 -13.72 19.56 -2.32
N ASN A 313 -13.47 20.85 -2.56
CA ASN A 313 -12.15 21.33 -2.98
C ASN A 313 -11.71 22.60 -2.26
N LEU A 314 -11.45 22.50 -0.96
CA LEU A 314 -10.77 23.58 -0.20
C LEU A 314 -9.26 23.64 -0.51
N TYR A 315 -8.72 22.67 -1.27
CA TYR A 315 -7.27 22.53 -1.47
C TYR A 315 -6.65 23.75 -2.18
N ARG A 316 -7.30 24.30 -3.20
CA ARG A 316 -6.78 25.48 -3.92
C ARG A 316 -6.68 26.69 -3.00
N SER A 317 -7.73 27.00 -2.25
CA SER A 317 -7.76 28.10 -1.28
C SER A 317 -6.76 27.90 -0.16
N TRP A 318 -6.69 26.67 0.39
CA TRP A 318 -5.70 26.28 1.38
C TRP A 318 -4.27 26.45 0.85
N ASN A 319 -3.98 25.93 -0.35
CA ASN A 319 -2.65 26.04 -0.94
C ASN A 319 -2.21 27.49 -1.14
N LYS A 320 -3.13 28.36 -1.56
CA LYS A 320 -2.84 29.79 -1.68
C LYS A 320 -2.53 30.43 -0.32
N ALA A 321 -3.36 30.19 0.70
CA ALA A 321 -3.17 30.76 2.03
C ALA A 321 -1.87 30.26 2.70
N ARG A 322 -1.61 28.95 2.70
CA ARG A 322 -0.38 28.39 3.29
C ARG A 322 0.90 28.89 2.61
N CYS A 323 0.88 29.02 1.26
CA CYS A 323 2.04 29.53 0.53
C CYS A 323 2.27 31.02 0.82
N ALA A 324 1.22 31.83 0.93
CA ALA A 324 1.31 33.25 1.31
C ALA A 324 1.81 33.40 2.76
N ALA A 325 1.46 32.49 3.64
CA ALA A 325 2.01 32.43 5.02
C ALA A 325 3.46 31.91 5.10
N GLY A 326 4.09 31.53 3.98
CA GLY A 326 5.43 30.97 3.95
C GLY A 326 5.52 29.47 4.30
N LEU A 327 4.37 28.77 4.41
CA LEU A 327 4.25 27.37 4.85
C LEU A 327 4.17 26.38 3.68
N ARG A 328 5.11 26.48 2.73
CA ARG A 328 5.06 25.67 1.49
C ARG A 328 5.17 24.17 1.73
N ASP A 329 5.84 23.74 2.79
CA ASP A 329 6.05 22.34 3.20
C ASP A 329 4.95 21.80 4.12
N PHE A 330 4.02 22.68 4.58
CA PHE A 330 2.99 22.32 5.55
C PHE A 330 1.72 21.80 4.87
N ARG A 331 1.33 20.58 5.17
CA ARG A 331 0.16 19.91 4.57
C ARG A 331 -1.07 20.09 5.45
N LEU A 332 -2.25 19.94 4.86
CA LEU A 332 -3.51 20.01 5.62
C LEU A 332 -3.60 18.99 6.77
N HIS A 333 -2.97 17.82 6.59
CA HIS A 333 -2.92 16.78 7.63
C HIS A 333 -1.98 17.15 8.79
N ASP A 334 -1.04 18.05 8.56
CA ASP A 334 -0.09 18.49 9.59
C ASP A 334 -0.76 19.40 10.64
N LEU A 335 -1.97 19.94 10.36
CA LEU A 335 -2.83 20.59 11.37
C LEU A 335 -3.17 19.64 12.53
N ARG A 336 -3.48 18.38 12.21
CA ARG A 336 -3.74 17.35 13.21
C ARG A 336 -2.47 16.97 13.99
N HIS A 337 -1.30 17.03 13.33
CA HIS A 337 -0.02 16.87 14.01
C HIS A 337 0.24 18.06 14.96
N SER A 338 -0.11 19.27 14.54
CA SER A 338 -0.01 20.48 15.39
C SER A 338 -0.90 20.37 16.64
N PHE A 339 -2.17 19.96 16.48
CA PHE A 339 -3.06 19.71 17.63
C PHE A 339 -2.47 18.70 18.61
N ALA A 340 -2.01 17.53 18.11
CA ALA A 340 -1.41 16.51 18.97
C ALA A 340 -0.15 17.01 19.67
N SER A 341 0.71 17.74 18.97
CA SER A 341 1.96 18.29 19.53
C SER A 341 1.69 19.34 20.60
N ILE A 342 0.69 20.21 20.39
CA ILE A 342 0.27 21.19 21.41
C ILE A 342 -0.18 20.47 22.68
N LEU A 343 -1.02 19.45 22.59
CA LEU A 343 -1.51 18.71 23.76
C LEU A 343 -0.36 18.04 24.51
N VAL A 344 0.51 17.32 23.82
CA VAL A 344 1.63 16.61 24.44
C VAL A 344 2.62 17.59 25.10
N ASN A 345 2.94 18.72 24.43
CA ASN A 345 3.82 19.76 24.99
C ASN A 345 3.21 20.41 26.26
N ASN A 346 1.87 20.43 26.37
CA ASN A 346 1.17 20.92 27.57
C ASN A 346 0.86 19.83 28.61
N GLY A 347 1.42 18.64 28.46
CA GLY A 347 1.36 17.60 29.46
C GLY A 347 0.17 16.65 29.40
N VAL A 348 -0.63 16.73 28.35
CA VAL A 348 -1.72 15.77 28.11
C VAL A 348 -1.11 14.40 27.81
N SER A 349 -1.67 13.35 28.44
CA SER A 349 -1.14 12.00 28.28
C SER A 349 -1.31 11.47 26.84
N ILE A 350 -0.42 10.61 26.42
CA ILE A 350 -0.48 9.97 25.09
C ILE A 350 -1.79 9.20 24.88
N TYR A 351 -2.37 8.64 25.95
CA TYR A 351 -3.66 7.93 25.90
C TYR A 351 -4.83 8.88 25.65
N GLU A 352 -4.85 10.04 26.33
CA GLU A 352 -5.88 11.07 26.08
C GLU A 352 -5.75 11.63 24.65
N VAL A 353 -4.54 11.91 24.20
CA VAL A 353 -4.28 12.33 22.82
C VAL A 353 -4.72 11.26 21.81
N GLN A 354 -4.49 9.98 22.09
CA GLN A 354 -4.98 8.88 21.27
C GLN A 354 -6.50 8.89 21.15
N ASN A 355 -7.20 9.06 22.28
CA ASN A 355 -8.66 9.08 22.33
C ASN A 355 -9.22 10.29 21.58
N LEU A 356 -8.70 11.50 21.83
CA LEU A 356 -9.10 12.73 21.14
C LEU A 356 -8.88 12.63 19.63
N LEU A 357 -7.78 12.05 19.21
CA LEU A 357 -7.52 11.83 17.79
C LEU A 357 -8.33 10.65 17.20
N GLY A 358 -8.80 9.70 18.01
CA GLY A 358 -9.44 8.46 17.54
C GLY A 358 -8.47 7.59 16.74
N HIS A 359 -7.28 7.34 17.30
CA HIS A 359 -6.33 6.38 16.74
C HIS A 359 -6.67 4.98 17.25
N ALA A 360 -6.94 4.05 16.35
CA ALA A 360 -7.21 2.65 16.69
C ALA A 360 -6.00 1.95 17.36
N SER A 361 -4.77 2.44 17.11
CA SER A 361 -3.54 1.90 17.70
C SER A 361 -2.72 3.00 18.35
N ILE A 362 -2.24 2.75 19.56
CA ILE A 362 -1.30 3.61 20.29
C ILE A 362 -0.01 3.86 19.50
N ASN A 363 0.41 2.92 18.67
CA ASN A 363 1.63 3.05 17.84
C ASN A 363 1.56 4.27 16.90
N THR A 364 0.36 4.68 16.49
CA THR A 364 0.18 5.89 15.68
C THR A 364 0.43 7.16 16.51
N THR A 365 0.14 7.14 17.81
CA THR A 365 0.30 8.28 18.71
C THR A 365 1.70 8.33 19.33
N LYS A 366 2.38 7.19 19.47
CA LYS A 366 3.76 7.11 20.00
C LYS A 366 4.77 8.02 19.27
N ARG A 367 4.47 8.42 18.03
CA ARG A 367 5.30 9.39 17.29
C ARG A 367 5.45 10.75 17.99
N TYR A 368 4.53 11.10 18.89
CA TYR A 368 4.59 12.36 19.66
C TYR A 368 5.26 12.20 21.03
N ALA A 369 5.59 10.98 21.46
CA ALA A 369 6.14 10.72 22.79
C ALA A 369 7.49 11.45 23.04
N HIS A 370 8.27 11.69 21.99
CA HIS A 370 9.54 12.42 22.08
C HIS A 370 9.35 13.90 22.42
N LEU A 371 8.12 14.44 22.36
CA LEU A 371 7.79 15.83 22.71
C LEU A 371 7.52 16.03 24.22
N ALA A 372 7.54 14.96 25.01
CA ALA A 372 7.17 14.96 26.43
C ALA A 372 8.33 15.04 27.48
N PRO A 373 9.56 15.49 27.22
CA PRO A 373 10.64 15.45 28.22
C PRO A 373 10.35 16.30 29.47
N LYS A 374 9.67 17.46 29.31
CA LYS A 374 9.30 18.35 30.44
C LYS A 374 8.24 17.72 31.35
N THR A 375 7.33 16.92 30.81
CA THR A 375 6.30 16.22 31.56
C THR A 375 6.85 15.06 32.37
N LEU A 376 7.83 14.31 31.85
CA LEU A 376 8.49 13.23 32.59
C LEU A 376 9.15 13.74 33.86
N ARG A 377 9.81 14.89 33.79
CA ARG A 377 10.41 15.53 34.96
C ARG A 377 9.35 15.98 35.99
N LYS A 378 8.23 16.59 35.54
CA LYS A 378 7.11 16.95 36.40
C LYS A 378 6.46 15.72 37.06
N SER A 379 6.27 14.64 36.31
CA SER A 379 5.72 13.40 36.86
C SER A 379 6.65 12.76 37.88
N ALA A 380 7.96 12.76 37.66
CA ALA A 380 8.93 12.32 38.65
C ALA A 380 8.91 13.21 39.92
N GLN A 381 8.69 14.53 39.75
CA GLN A 381 8.57 15.45 40.88
C GLN A 381 7.36 15.16 41.76
N VAL A 382 6.21 14.77 41.18
CA VAL A 382 5.01 14.37 41.98
C VAL A 382 5.33 13.21 42.92
N ALA A 383 6.08 12.20 42.45
CA ALA A 383 6.51 11.10 43.33
C ALA A 383 7.45 11.58 44.44
N ALA A 384 8.36 12.49 44.11
CA ALA A 384 9.28 13.10 45.10
C ALA A 384 8.51 13.95 46.14
N ASP A 385 7.50 14.68 45.72
CA ASP A 385 6.65 15.50 46.60
C ASP A 385 5.87 14.62 47.57
N VAL A 386 5.24 13.53 47.11
CA VAL A 386 4.56 12.54 47.97
C VAL A 386 5.53 11.91 48.98
N TYR A 387 6.73 11.52 48.52
CA TYR A 387 7.76 11.00 49.40
C TYR A 387 8.21 12.04 50.45
N SER A 388 8.35 13.30 50.07
CA SER A 388 8.71 14.39 50.96
C SER A 388 7.64 14.67 52.00
N LEU A 389 6.35 14.58 51.63
CA LEU A 389 5.21 14.67 52.55
C LEU A 389 5.20 13.52 53.54
N ALA A 390 5.41 12.28 53.06
CA ALA A 390 5.48 11.08 53.93
C ALA A 390 6.66 11.19 54.93
N LYS A 391 7.79 11.76 54.52
CA LYS A 391 8.94 11.99 55.37
C LYS A 391 8.67 13.08 56.43
N ARG A 392 7.87 14.10 56.13
CA ARG A 392 7.48 15.17 57.08
C ARG A 392 6.37 14.72 58.05
N GLY A 393 5.43 13.85 57.62
CA GLY A 393 4.33 13.34 58.42
C GLY A 393 4.65 12.09 59.26
N GLY A 394 5.72 11.38 58.91
CA GLY A 394 6.24 10.23 59.64
C GLY A 394 7.50 10.64 60.40
N VAL A 395 7.43 10.71 61.71
CA VAL A 395 8.64 10.63 62.54
C VAL A 395 9.25 9.25 62.32
N VAL A 396 10.06 9.13 61.32
CA VAL A 396 10.94 7.96 61.17
C VAL A 396 12.09 8.20 62.17
N ASN A 397 11.96 7.67 63.35
CA ASN A 397 13.08 7.47 64.25
C ASN A 397 14.14 6.65 63.50
N THR A 398 15.12 7.29 62.98
CA THR A 398 16.33 6.63 62.52
C THR A 398 17.04 6.09 63.76
N PRO A 399 17.50 4.82 63.78
CA PRO A 399 18.19 4.22 64.94
C PRO A 399 19.66 4.69 65.05
N SER A 400 19.93 5.98 65.04
CA SER A 400 21.30 6.50 65.10
C SER A 400 21.65 7.30 66.36
N ASP A 401 20.81 7.24 67.39
CA ASP A 401 21.17 7.85 68.72
C ASP A 401 21.10 6.81 69.85
N ARG A 402 21.93 5.75 69.72
CA ARG A 402 22.37 5.05 70.94
C ARG A 402 23.80 5.50 71.27
N PRO A 403 24.04 6.09 72.49
CA PRO A 403 25.40 6.38 72.88
C PRO A 403 26.19 5.10 73.05
N VAL A 404 27.30 5.01 72.39
CA VAL A 404 28.29 3.95 72.58
C VAL A 404 28.84 4.09 74.00
N GLN A 405 28.37 3.27 74.93
CA GLN A 405 29.08 3.10 76.21
C GLN A 405 30.40 2.40 75.93
N LYS A 406 31.48 3.14 76.23
CA LYS A 406 32.86 2.59 76.31
C LYS A 406 32.91 1.59 77.47
N LEU A 407 33.33 0.37 77.15
CA LEU A 407 34.07 -0.53 78.02
C LEU A 407 35.45 -0.69 77.45
#